data_ed87c9b22b5ea930ff54b95871d46e31
#
_entry.id   ed87c9b22b5ea930ff54b95871d46e31
#
_cell.length_a   1.000
_cell.length_b   1.000
_cell.length_c   1.000
_cell.angle_alpha   90.00
_cell.angle_beta   90.00
_cell.angle_gamma   90.00
#
_symmetry.space_group_name_H-M   'P 1'
#
loop_
_entity.id
_entity.type
_entity.pdbx_description
1 polymer ?
#
loop_
_entity_poly.entity_id
_entity_poly.type
_entity_poly.pdbx_seq_one_letter_code
_entity_poly.pdbx_strand_id
1 'polypeptide(L)'
;QQLSQQIVAAADEIARLAQGQANNATTSAGATQAGIYDLIEQDQRQAAESALDRLIDIDLEYVNQMNELRLSALRVQQMVMNLGLEQIQKNAPTLEKQLNNAVKILQRRQIRIEDPGVRAQVATTLTTVSQYSDLLALYQQDSEISNHLQTLAQNNIAQFAQFSSEVSQLVDTIELRNQHGLAHLEKASARGQYSLLLLGMVSLCALILILWRVVYRSVTRPLAEQTQALQRLLDGDIDSPFPETAGVRELDTIGRLMDAFRSNV
;
A
#
# COMPACT_ATOMS: atom_id res chain seq x y z
N GLN A 1 -7.05 -0.54 -1.69
CA GLN A 1 -7.69 -1.16 -2.87
C GLN A 1 -8.65 -0.21 -3.58
N GLN A 2 -9.59 0.46 -2.87
CA GLN A 2 -10.57 1.35 -3.48
C GLN A 2 -9.91 2.52 -4.24
N LEU A 3 -8.93 3.21 -3.63
CA LEU A 3 -8.20 4.30 -4.27
C LEU A 3 -7.43 3.83 -5.52
N SER A 4 -6.79 2.66 -5.47
CA SER A 4 -6.12 2.06 -6.62
C SER A 4 -7.09 1.82 -7.78
N GLN A 5 -8.28 1.25 -7.50
CA GLN A 5 -9.31 1.03 -8.51
C GLN A 5 -9.82 2.35 -9.11
N GLN A 6 -9.99 3.39 -8.30
CA GLN A 6 -10.40 4.71 -8.78
C GLN A 6 -9.34 5.33 -9.71
N ILE A 7 -8.06 5.24 -9.38
CA ILE A 7 -6.98 5.74 -10.23
C ILE A 7 -6.89 4.95 -11.53
N VAL A 8 -7.03 3.63 -11.48
CA VAL A 8 -7.06 2.76 -12.67
C VAL A 8 -8.22 3.14 -13.60
N ALA A 9 -9.44 3.27 -13.06
CA ALA A 9 -10.61 3.67 -13.83
C ALA A 9 -10.47 5.09 -14.41
N ALA A 10 -9.91 6.03 -13.66
CA ALA A 10 -9.64 7.37 -14.12
C ALA A 10 -8.61 7.40 -15.26
N ALA A 11 -7.53 6.63 -15.15
CA ALA A 11 -6.52 6.53 -16.20
C ALA A 11 -7.09 5.88 -17.48
N ASP A 12 -7.93 4.86 -17.34
CA ASP A 12 -8.64 4.23 -18.46
C ASP A 12 -9.58 5.23 -19.18
N GLU A 13 -10.33 6.01 -18.42
CA GLU A 13 -11.20 7.04 -18.99
C GLU A 13 -10.41 8.12 -19.74
N ILE A 14 -9.27 8.58 -19.24
CA ILE A 14 -8.38 9.50 -19.97
C ILE A 14 -7.90 8.84 -21.27
N ALA A 15 -7.50 7.58 -21.23
CA ALA A 15 -7.06 6.85 -22.43
C ALA A 15 -8.17 6.75 -23.48
N ARG A 16 -9.41 6.46 -23.05
CA ARG A 16 -10.58 6.38 -23.89
C ARG A 16 -10.91 7.72 -24.55
N LEU A 17 -10.90 8.82 -23.78
CA LEU A 17 -11.15 10.17 -24.28
C LEU A 17 -10.08 10.60 -25.29
N ALA A 18 -8.80 10.34 -24.97
CA ALA A 18 -7.69 10.64 -25.86
C ALA A 18 -7.78 9.83 -27.19
N GLN A 19 -8.18 8.56 -27.12
CA GLN A 19 -8.41 7.74 -28.31
C GLN A 19 -9.54 8.32 -29.17
N GLY A 20 -10.63 8.77 -28.56
CA GLY A 20 -11.74 9.43 -29.28
C GLY A 20 -11.26 10.66 -30.03
N GLN A 21 -10.48 11.52 -29.38
CA GLN A 21 -9.89 12.72 -30.00
C GLN A 21 -8.91 12.36 -31.14
N ALA A 22 -8.05 11.34 -30.94
CA ALA A 22 -7.14 10.88 -31.99
C ALA A 22 -7.90 10.35 -33.22
N ASN A 23 -8.98 9.60 -33.00
CA ASN A 23 -9.82 9.09 -34.09
C ASN A 23 -10.50 10.22 -34.88
N ASN A 24 -11.06 11.21 -34.16
CA ASN A 24 -11.67 12.38 -34.79
C ASN A 24 -10.64 13.17 -35.63
N ALA A 25 -9.46 13.39 -35.06
CA ALA A 25 -8.37 14.08 -35.75
C ALA A 25 -7.87 13.28 -36.97
N THR A 26 -7.77 11.97 -36.88
CA THR A 26 -7.42 11.09 -38.02
C THR A 26 -8.44 11.20 -39.15
N THR A 27 -9.74 11.25 -38.79
CA THR A 27 -10.81 11.44 -39.78
C THR A 27 -10.70 12.81 -40.44
N SER A 28 -10.44 13.89 -39.66
CA SER A 28 -10.21 15.22 -40.16
C SER A 28 -9.00 15.30 -41.09
N ALA A 29 -7.88 14.71 -40.68
CA ALA A 29 -6.67 14.60 -41.50
C ALA A 29 -6.92 13.90 -42.83
N GLY A 30 -7.71 12.81 -42.82
CA GLY A 30 -8.11 12.11 -44.03
C GLY A 30 -8.96 13.00 -44.96
N ALA A 31 -9.87 13.80 -44.44
CA ALA A 31 -10.65 14.74 -45.21
C ALA A 31 -9.76 15.87 -45.79
N THR A 32 -8.83 16.43 -45.00
CA THR A 32 -7.82 17.39 -45.47
C THR A 32 -6.97 16.80 -46.58
N GLN A 33 -6.51 15.54 -46.43
CA GLN A 33 -5.76 14.83 -47.48
C GLN A 33 -6.53 14.70 -48.79
N ALA A 34 -7.81 14.31 -48.74
CA ALA A 34 -8.67 14.24 -49.91
C ALA A 34 -8.78 15.60 -50.59
N GLY A 35 -9.00 16.67 -49.80
CA GLY A 35 -9.07 18.04 -50.32
C GLY A 35 -7.78 18.51 -50.99
N ILE A 36 -6.59 18.03 -50.55
CA ILE A 36 -5.30 18.35 -51.21
C ILE A 36 -5.28 17.76 -52.61
N TYR A 37 -5.78 16.58 -52.84
CA TYR A 37 -5.84 15.99 -54.18
C TYR A 37 -6.76 16.80 -55.08
N ASP A 38 -7.93 17.25 -54.60
CA ASP A 38 -8.83 18.09 -55.35
C ASP A 38 -8.18 19.42 -55.74
N LEU A 39 -7.40 20.06 -54.82
CA LEU A 39 -6.68 21.29 -55.10
C LEU A 39 -5.56 21.09 -56.15
N ILE A 40 -4.88 19.93 -56.13
CA ILE A 40 -3.86 19.63 -57.12
C ILE A 40 -4.51 19.42 -58.51
N GLU A 41 -5.64 18.72 -58.59
CA GLU A 41 -6.40 18.54 -59.85
C GLU A 41 -6.88 19.88 -60.42
N GLN A 42 -7.19 20.87 -59.58
CA GLN A 42 -7.58 22.19 -59.94
C GLN A 42 -6.40 23.15 -60.26
N ASP A 43 -5.17 22.65 -60.27
CA ASP A 43 -3.90 23.41 -60.45
C ASP A 43 -3.69 24.51 -59.39
N GLN A 44 -4.31 24.39 -58.21
CA GLN A 44 -4.21 25.31 -57.09
C GLN A 44 -3.01 24.96 -56.16
N ARG A 45 -1.80 25.03 -56.69
CA ARG A 45 -0.56 24.55 -56.00
C ARG A 45 -0.34 25.22 -54.66
N GLN A 46 -0.44 26.55 -54.57
CA GLN A 46 -0.19 27.25 -53.33
C GLN A 46 -1.20 26.89 -52.24
N ALA A 47 -2.46 26.68 -52.60
CA ALA A 47 -3.49 26.20 -51.67
C ALA A 47 -3.23 24.76 -51.24
N ALA A 48 -2.79 23.89 -52.13
CA ALA A 48 -2.41 22.53 -51.85
C ALA A 48 -1.19 22.44 -50.92
N GLU A 49 -0.16 23.26 -51.13
CA GLU A 49 1.00 23.38 -50.24
C GLU A 49 0.58 23.81 -48.83
N SER A 50 -0.24 24.87 -48.73
CA SER A 50 -0.73 25.34 -47.43
C SER A 50 -1.60 24.32 -46.71
N ALA A 51 -2.41 23.55 -47.44
CA ALA A 51 -3.20 22.47 -46.89
C ALA A 51 -2.31 21.26 -46.43
N LEU A 52 -1.24 20.98 -47.16
CA LEU A 52 -0.26 19.95 -46.79
C LEU A 52 0.51 20.35 -45.53
N ASP A 53 0.98 21.58 -45.42
CA ASP A 53 1.63 22.12 -44.25
C ASP A 53 0.72 22.00 -43.02
N ARG A 54 -0.55 22.41 -43.17
CA ARG A 54 -1.56 22.25 -42.13
C ARG A 54 -1.76 20.75 -41.74
N LEU A 55 -1.86 19.88 -42.71
CA LEU A 55 -2.01 18.41 -42.43
C LEU A 55 -0.84 17.89 -41.63
N ILE A 56 0.38 18.28 -41.98
CA ILE A 56 1.60 17.77 -41.32
C ILE A 56 1.77 18.43 -39.95
N ASP A 57 1.77 19.75 -39.90
CA ASP A 57 2.19 20.50 -38.71
C ASP A 57 1.08 20.61 -37.64
N ILE A 58 -0.19 20.46 -38.05
CA ILE A 58 -1.34 20.63 -37.16
C ILE A 58 -2.05 19.28 -36.96
N ASP A 59 -2.61 18.72 -38.04
CA ASP A 59 -3.56 17.60 -37.91
C ASP A 59 -2.83 16.32 -37.45
N LEU A 60 -1.70 15.95 -38.08
CA LEU A 60 -0.94 14.76 -37.72
C LEU A 60 -0.19 14.94 -36.38
N GLU A 61 0.31 16.13 -36.10
CA GLU A 61 0.92 16.42 -34.80
C GLU A 61 -0.12 16.31 -33.67
N TYR A 62 -1.36 16.76 -33.90
CA TYR A 62 -2.44 16.59 -32.93
C TYR A 62 -2.79 15.11 -32.68
N VAL A 63 -2.86 14.29 -33.73
CA VAL A 63 -3.04 12.84 -33.61
C VAL A 63 -1.93 12.22 -32.76
N ASN A 64 -0.68 12.59 -33.02
CA ASN A 64 0.46 12.10 -32.27
C ASN A 64 0.37 12.50 -30.78
N GLN A 65 0.02 13.76 -30.49
CA GLN A 65 -0.14 14.25 -29.12
C GLN A 65 -1.26 13.51 -28.35
N MET A 66 -2.38 13.21 -29.01
CA MET A 66 -3.47 12.43 -28.40
C MET A 66 -3.08 10.98 -28.17
N ASN A 67 -2.30 10.37 -29.07
CA ASN A 67 -1.76 9.03 -28.86
C ASN A 67 -0.76 8.99 -27.71
N GLU A 68 0.09 10.00 -27.54
CA GLU A 68 1.00 10.10 -26.41
C GLU A 68 0.24 10.28 -25.08
N LEU A 69 -0.83 11.08 -25.08
CA LEU A 69 -1.72 11.23 -23.93
C LEU A 69 -2.31 9.88 -23.53
N ARG A 70 -2.85 9.16 -24.50
CA ARG A 70 -3.41 7.81 -24.30
C ARG A 70 -2.38 6.84 -23.74
N LEU A 71 -1.20 6.76 -24.36
CA LEU A 71 -0.14 5.84 -23.93
C LEU A 71 0.35 6.17 -22.52
N SER A 72 0.41 7.46 -22.16
CA SER A 72 0.79 7.89 -20.81
C SER A 72 -0.27 7.50 -19.78
N ALA A 73 -1.56 7.61 -20.12
CA ALA A 73 -2.65 7.17 -19.26
C ALA A 73 -2.62 5.64 -19.04
N LEU A 74 -2.46 4.86 -20.11
CA LEU A 74 -2.32 3.40 -20.03
C LEU A 74 -1.09 2.98 -19.22
N ARG A 75 0.00 3.73 -19.31
CA ARG A 75 1.20 3.48 -18.50
C ARG A 75 0.93 3.71 -17.01
N VAL A 76 0.21 4.77 -16.64
CA VAL A 76 -0.22 4.98 -15.25
C VAL A 76 -1.12 3.83 -14.79
N GLN A 77 -2.11 3.46 -15.59
CA GLN A 77 -2.99 2.33 -15.31
C GLN A 77 -2.20 1.06 -15.02
N GLN A 78 -1.28 0.69 -15.92
CA GLN A 78 -0.46 -0.50 -15.77
C GLN A 78 0.44 -0.45 -14.54
N MET A 79 1.07 0.72 -14.27
CA MET A 79 1.90 0.88 -13.08
C MET A 79 1.08 0.71 -11.80
N VAL A 80 -0.11 1.31 -11.72
CA VAL A 80 -0.98 1.20 -10.54
C VAL A 80 -1.55 -0.22 -10.37
N MET A 81 -1.91 -0.90 -11.46
CA MET A 81 -2.36 -2.29 -11.40
C MET A 81 -1.27 -3.25 -10.92
N ASN A 82 -0.01 -2.97 -11.26
CA ASN A 82 1.14 -3.78 -10.88
C ASN A 82 1.72 -3.40 -9.51
N LEU A 83 1.11 -2.44 -8.79
CA LEU A 83 1.53 -2.06 -7.44
C LEU A 83 1.31 -3.23 -6.47
N GLY A 84 2.38 -3.96 -6.19
CA GLY A 84 2.44 -4.96 -5.13
C GLY A 84 3.36 -4.51 -4.01
N LEU A 85 3.10 -4.93 -2.76
CA LEU A 85 3.90 -4.60 -1.58
C LEU A 85 5.40 -4.88 -1.79
N GLU A 86 5.73 -5.99 -2.44
CA GLU A 86 7.12 -6.38 -2.69
C GLU A 86 7.86 -5.44 -3.66
N GLN A 87 7.17 -4.91 -4.68
CA GLN A 87 7.74 -3.97 -5.63
C GLN A 87 7.97 -2.59 -5.00
N ILE A 88 7.06 -2.18 -4.12
CA ILE A 88 7.15 -0.90 -3.41
C ILE A 88 8.33 -0.92 -2.44
N GLN A 89 8.50 -2.00 -1.68
CA GLN A 89 9.63 -2.16 -0.76
C GLN A 89 10.98 -2.04 -1.47
N LYS A 90 11.10 -2.61 -2.68
CA LYS A 90 12.37 -2.64 -3.42
C LYS A 90 12.65 -1.37 -4.23
N ASN A 91 11.60 -0.72 -4.77
CA ASN A 91 11.78 0.29 -5.82
C ASN A 91 10.86 1.53 -5.67
N ALA A 92 10.33 1.81 -4.48
CA ALA A 92 9.41 2.94 -4.26
C ALA A 92 9.87 4.27 -4.88
N PRO A 93 11.13 4.74 -4.72
CA PRO A 93 11.56 6.03 -5.28
C PRO A 93 11.57 6.04 -6.81
N THR A 94 11.91 4.90 -7.43
CA THR A 94 11.92 4.77 -8.90
C THR A 94 10.50 4.77 -9.45
N LEU A 95 9.60 4.06 -8.79
CA LEU A 95 8.19 3.98 -9.15
C LEU A 95 7.49 5.33 -9.02
N GLU A 96 7.74 6.04 -7.91
CA GLU A 96 7.24 7.39 -7.69
C GLU A 96 7.71 8.34 -8.81
N LYS A 97 9.00 8.29 -9.16
CA LYS A 97 9.56 9.10 -10.24
C LYS A 97 8.90 8.76 -11.58
N GLN A 98 8.66 7.50 -11.88
CA GLN A 98 8.02 7.06 -13.12
C GLN A 98 6.57 7.51 -13.19
N LEU A 99 5.79 7.33 -12.11
CA LEU A 99 4.41 7.79 -12.02
C LEU A 99 4.33 9.32 -12.12
N ASN A 100 5.19 10.03 -11.41
CA ASN A 100 5.26 11.49 -11.45
C ASN A 100 5.55 12.00 -12.87
N ASN A 101 6.47 11.36 -13.59
CA ASN A 101 6.76 11.72 -14.98
C ASN A 101 5.56 11.45 -15.90
N ALA A 102 4.89 10.30 -15.74
CA ALA A 102 3.70 9.98 -16.54
C ALA A 102 2.56 10.99 -16.27
N VAL A 103 2.30 11.32 -15.02
CA VAL A 103 1.27 12.32 -14.66
C VAL A 103 1.63 13.71 -15.19
N LYS A 104 2.91 14.13 -15.11
CA LYS A 104 3.36 15.39 -15.71
C LYS A 104 3.16 15.44 -17.22
N ILE A 105 3.35 14.32 -17.92
CA ILE A 105 3.06 14.24 -19.35
C ILE A 105 1.55 14.40 -19.58
N LEU A 106 0.71 13.70 -18.82
CA LEU A 106 -0.74 13.86 -18.89
C LEU A 106 -1.17 15.32 -18.68
N GLN A 107 -0.63 15.99 -17.64
CA GLN A 107 -0.90 17.40 -17.34
C GLN A 107 -0.51 18.34 -18.47
N ARG A 108 0.61 18.11 -19.12
CA ARG A 108 1.08 18.94 -20.25
C ARG A 108 0.26 18.70 -21.52
N ARG A 109 -0.11 17.45 -21.79
CA ARG A 109 -0.81 17.08 -23.01
C ARG A 109 -2.31 17.38 -22.97
N GLN A 110 -2.95 17.34 -21.79
CA GLN A 110 -4.36 17.72 -21.65
C GLN A 110 -4.68 19.14 -22.19
N ILE A 111 -3.74 20.08 -22.01
CA ILE A 111 -3.92 21.48 -22.45
C ILE A 111 -4.07 21.57 -23.98
N ARG A 112 -3.52 20.59 -24.69
CA ARG A 112 -3.55 20.52 -26.16
C ARG A 112 -4.84 19.93 -26.73
N ILE A 113 -5.75 19.43 -25.88
CA ILE A 113 -7.05 18.94 -26.33
C ILE A 113 -7.85 20.13 -26.89
N GLU A 114 -8.26 20.05 -28.15
CA GLU A 114 -8.98 21.12 -28.84
C GLU A 114 -10.41 21.28 -28.29
N ASP A 115 -11.12 20.15 -28.10
CA ASP A 115 -12.48 20.16 -27.54
C ASP A 115 -12.48 20.61 -26.07
N PRO A 116 -13.11 21.75 -25.75
CA PRO A 116 -13.14 22.27 -24.39
C PRO A 116 -13.88 21.37 -23.41
N GLY A 117 -14.90 20.65 -23.87
CA GLY A 117 -15.67 19.73 -23.05
C GLY A 117 -14.83 18.52 -22.64
N VAL A 118 -14.18 17.91 -23.63
CA VAL A 118 -13.25 16.78 -23.39
C VAL A 118 -12.07 17.22 -22.53
N ARG A 119 -11.51 18.41 -22.77
CA ARG A 119 -10.42 18.97 -21.97
C ARG A 119 -10.81 19.14 -20.51
N ALA A 120 -12.00 19.67 -20.23
CA ALA A 120 -12.51 19.82 -18.87
C ALA A 120 -12.73 18.45 -18.19
N GLN A 121 -13.26 17.48 -18.92
CA GLN A 121 -13.45 16.12 -18.42
C GLN A 121 -12.13 15.46 -18.10
N VAL A 122 -11.15 15.53 -18.98
CA VAL A 122 -9.79 15.02 -18.73
C VAL A 122 -9.14 15.72 -17.55
N ALA A 123 -9.27 17.05 -17.43
CA ALA A 123 -8.76 17.81 -16.30
C ALA A 123 -9.35 17.33 -14.96
N THR A 124 -10.66 17.12 -14.90
CA THR A 124 -11.34 16.61 -13.71
C THR A 124 -10.86 15.19 -13.38
N THR A 125 -10.79 14.32 -14.38
CA THR A 125 -10.36 12.93 -14.21
C THR A 125 -8.89 12.85 -13.77
N LEU A 126 -8.06 13.78 -14.25
CA LEU A 126 -6.63 13.85 -13.89
C LEU A 126 -6.42 14.21 -12.42
N THR A 127 -7.35 14.90 -11.77
CA THR A 127 -7.26 15.13 -10.32
C THR A 127 -7.28 13.82 -9.53
N THR A 128 -8.11 12.86 -9.96
CA THR A 128 -8.15 11.51 -9.36
C THR A 128 -6.84 10.75 -9.62
N VAL A 129 -6.31 10.85 -10.85
CA VAL A 129 -5.00 10.21 -11.16
C VAL A 129 -3.88 10.81 -10.31
N SER A 130 -3.94 12.11 -10.03
CA SER A 130 -2.91 12.80 -9.22
C SER A 130 -2.86 12.35 -7.75
N GLN A 131 -3.88 11.62 -7.28
CA GLN A 131 -3.89 11.02 -5.93
C GLN A 131 -2.99 9.78 -5.81
N TYR A 132 -2.24 9.41 -6.87
CA TYR A 132 -1.27 8.32 -6.82
C TYR A 132 -0.19 8.51 -5.74
N SER A 133 0.16 9.76 -5.42
CA SER A 133 1.10 10.06 -4.33
C SER A 133 0.57 9.63 -2.97
N ASP A 134 -0.72 9.85 -2.72
CA ASP A 134 -1.38 9.43 -1.49
C ASP A 134 -1.46 7.90 -1.43
N LEU A 135 -1.74 7.26 -2.58
CA LEU A 135 -1.71 5.81 -2.70
C LEU A 135 -0.33 5.24 -2.36
N LEU A 136 0.75 5.80 -2.91
CA LEU A 136 2.12 5.38 -2.61
C LEU A 136 2.47 5.60 -1.14
N ALA A 137 2.10 6.74 -0.56
CA ALA A 137 2.32 7.03 0.86
C ALA A 137 1.61 6.01 1.76
N LEU A 138 0.37 5.64 1.45
CA LEU A 138 -0.37 4.60 2.16
C LEU A 138 0.33 3.23 2.09
N TYR A 139 0.83 2.84 0.93
CA TYR A 139 1.56 1.59 0.77
C TYR A 139 2.91 1.61 1.50
N GLN A 140 3.63 2.73 1.49
CA GLN A 140 4.87 2.88 2.25
C GLN A 140 4.61 2.74 3.76
N GLN A 141 3.59 3.40 4.27
CA GLN A 141 3.17 3.28 5.66
C GLN A 141 2.79 1.85 6.04
N ASP A 142 2.04 1.15 5.20
CA ASP A 142 1.67 -0.25 5.41
C ASP A 142 2.91 -1.16 5.44
N SER A 143 3.88 -0.90 4.54
CA SER A 143 5.16 -1.61 4.52
C SER A 143 6.00 -1.36 5.78
N GLU A 144 6.07 -0.11 6.27
CA GLU A 144 6.77 0.24 7.50
C GLU A 144 6.14 -0.46 8.71
N ILE A 145 4.81 -0.45 8.80
CA ILE A 145 4.06 -1.15 9.84
C ILE A 145 4.35 -2.65 9.78
N SER A 146 4.32 -3.25 8.60
CA SER A 146 4.60 -4.68 8.41
C SER A 146 6.03 -5.04 8.84
N ASN A 147 7.02 -4.24 8.46
CA ASN A 147 8.42 -4.43 8.86
C ASN A 147 8.58 -4.27 10.38
N HIS A 148 7.91 -3.29 10.98
CA HIS A 148 7.94 -3.08 12.43
C HIS A 148 7.33 -4.25 13.19
N LEU A 149 6.19 -4.75 12.73
CA LEU A 149 5.54 -5.95 13.29
C LEU A 149 6.46 -7.18 13.18
N GLN A 150 7.13 -7.37 12.05
CA GLN A 150 8.08 -8.46 11.87
C GLN A 150 9.26 -8.35 12.84
N THR A 151 9.81 -7.14 13.02
CA THR A 151 10.90 -6.87 13.96
C THR A 151 10.46 -7.11 15.41
N LEU A 152 9.27 -6.66 15.78
CA LEU A 152 8.69 -6.92 17.10
C LEU A 152 8.48 -8.41 17.34
N ALA A 153 7.98 -9.14 16.34
CA ALA A 153 7.81 -10.59 16.44
C ALA A 153 9.15 -11.31 16.64
N GLN A 154 10.18 -10.93 15.88
CA GLN A 154 11.52 -11.48 16.02
C GLN A 154 12.15 -11.17 17.39
N ASN A 155 12.01 -9.94 17.85
CA ASN A 155 12.49 -9.53 19.18
C ASN A 155 11.76 -10.29 20.30
N ASN A 156 10.46 -10.48 20.18
CA ASN A 156 9.69 -11.28 21.14
C ASN A 156 10.14 -12.73 21.16
N ILE A 157 10.40 -13.33 20.00
CA ILE A 157 10.92 -14.71 19.90
C ILE A 157 12.31 -14.79 20.55
N ALA A 158 13.19 -13.82 20.30
CA ALA A 158 14.53 -13.80 20.89
C ALA A 158 14.48 -13.63 22.42
N GLN A 159 13.64 -12.73 22.93
CA GLN A 159 13.43 -12.54 24.36
C GLN A 159 12.83 -13.79 25.02
N PHE A 160 11.90 -14.46 24.32
CA PHE A 160 11.32 -15.71 24.83
C PHE A 160 12.35 -16.84 24.90
N ALA A 161 13.23 -16.92 23.87
CA ALA A 161 14.33 -17.88 23.87
C ALA A 161 15.34 -17.62 25.00
N GLN A 162 15.70 -16.34 25.20
CA GLN A 162 16.58 -15.95 26.30
C GLN A 162 15.94 -16.28 27.67
N PHE A 163 14.68 -15.90 27.85
CA PHE A 163 13.93 -16.19 29.06
C PHE A 163 13.83 -17.71 29.32
N SER A 164 13.54 -18.51 28.29
CA SER A 164 13.52 -19.97 28.38
C SER A 164 14.88 -20.51 28.80
N SER A 165 15.98 -19.96 28.28
CA SER A 165 17.35 -20.32 28.66
C SER A 165 17.66 -19.96 30.11
N GLU A 166 17.25 -18.76 30.56
CA GLU A 166 17.43 -18.32 31.96
C GLU A 166 16.62 -19.18 32.93
N VAL A 167 15.40 -19.54 32.58
CA VAL A 167 14.57 -20.48 33.36
C VAL A 167 15.21 -21.87 33.44
N SER A 168 15.72 -22.39 32.30
CA SER A 168 16.46 -23.64 32.30
C SER A 168 17.68 -23.60 33.22
N GLN A 169 18.49 -22.54 33.12
CA GLN A 169 19.66 -22.38 34.01
C GLN A 169 19.27 -22.30 35.50
N LEU A 170 18.14 -21.64 35.77
CA LEU A 170 17.61 -21.54 37.13
C LEU A 170 17.15 -22.92 37.64
N VAL A 171 16.48 -23.66 36.79
CA VAL A 171 16.08 -25.06 37.10
C VAL A 171 17.30 -25.94 37.35
N ASP A 172 18.30 -25.89 36.45
CA ASP A 172 19.56 -26.62 36.61
C ASP A 172 20.30 -26.23 37.89
N THR A 173 20.33 -24.92 38.20
CA THR A 173 20.94 -24.42 39.43
C THR A 173 20.20 -24.90 40.68
N ILE A 174 18.86 -24.92 40.62
CA ILE A 174 18.04 -25.43 41.73
C ILE A 174 18.23 -26.95 41.89
N GLU A 175 18.32 -27.67 40.75
CA GLU A 175 18.55 -29.10 40.78
C GLU A 175 19.93 -29.46 41.34
N LEU A 176 20.99 -28.73 40.92
CA LEU A 176 22.33 -28.89 41.49
C LEU A 176 22.39 -28.51 42.99
N ARG A 177 21.71 -27.45 43.40
CA ARG A 177 21.61 -27.12 44.84
C ARG A 177 20.79 -28.15 45.61
N ASN A 178 19.75 -28.70 45.03
CA ASN A 178 19.00 -29.81 45.65
C ASN A 178 19.83 -31.07 45.78
N GLN A 179 20.62 -31.44 44.75
CA GLN A 179 21.52 -32.61 44.81
C GLN A 179 22.60 -32.39 45.89
N HIS A 180 23.18 -31.18 45.99
CA HIS A 180 24.12 -30.86 47.07
C HIS A 180 23.44 -30.77 48.45
N GLY A 181 22.20 -30.25 48.50
CA GLY A 181 21.40 -30.24 49.73
C GLY A 181 21.00 -31.63 50.21
N LEU A 182 20.69 -32.55 49.30
CA LEU A 182 20.32 -33.92 49.58
C LEU A 182 21.50 -34.72 50.19
N ALA A 183 22.73 -34.47 49.72
CA ALA A 183 23.93 -35.11 50.32
C ALA A 183 24.15 -34.69 51.81
N HIS A 184 23.62 -33.51 52.21
CA HIS A 184 23.66 -33.06 53.60
C HIS A 184 22.37 -33.35 54.39
N LEU A 185 21.27 -33.61 53.72
CA LEU A 185 19.95 -33.78 54.33
C LEU A 185 19.46 -35.23 54.47
N GLU A 186 20.25 -36.22 53.98
CA GLU A 186 19.93 -37.64 54.20
C GLU A 186 19.78 -38.02 55.70
N LYS A 187 20.15 -37.12 56.60
CA LYS A 187 20.01 -37.28 58.06
C LYS A 187 18.91 -36.46 58.71
N ALA A 188 18.21 -35.61 57.99
CA ALA A 188 17.17 -34.77 58.59
C ALA A 188 15.90 -34.74 57.72
N SER A 189 15.00 -35.69 58.01
CA SER A 189 13.53 -35.56 57.84
C SER A 189 12.93 -35.43 56.46
N ALA A 190 12.32 -36.55 55.99
CA ALA A 190 11.46 -36.69 54.82
C ALA A 190 10.26 -35.69 54.71
N ARG A 191 9.99 -34.91 55.72
CA ARG A 191 8.91 -33.91 55.71
C ARG A 191 9.26 -32.58 55.04
N GLY A 192 10.55 -32.25 54.94
CA GLY A 192 10.99 -30.99 54.29
C GLY A 192 10.96 -31.04 52.76
N GLN A 193 11.08 -32.23 52.16
CA GLN A 193 11.13 -32.40 50.69
C GLN A 193 9.82 -32.05 49.99
N TYR A 194 8.67 -32.40 50.58
CA TYR A 194 7.37 -32.10 49.99
C TYR A 194 7.00 -30.63 50.00
N SER A 195 7.44 -29.88 51.01
CA SER A 195 7.13 -28.43 51.09
C SER A 195 7.95 -27.62 50.09
N LEU A 196 9.22 -27.99 49.78
CA LEU A 196 10.07 -27.35 48.80
C LEU A 196 9.58 -27.54 47.35
N LEU A 197 9.13 -28.78 47.05
CA LEU A 197 8.54 -29.11 45.75
C LEU A 197 7.22 -28.36 45.52
N LEU A 198 6.39 -28.26 46.56
CA LEU A 198 5.12 -27.53 46.47
C LEU A 198 5.34 -26.03 46.24
N LEU A 199 6.34 -25.45 46.90
CA LEU A 199 6.70 -24.04 46.72
C LEU A 199 7.26 -23.76 45.31
N GLY A 200 8.11 -24.68 44.79
CA GLY A 200 8.64 -24.59 43.43
C GLY A 200 7.55 -24.69 42.35
N MET A 201 6.60 -25.62 42.56
CA MET A 201 5.47 -25.78 41.64
C MET A 201 4.51 -24.60 41.64
N VAL A 202 4.22 -24.06 42.81
CA VAL A 202 3.38 -22.85 42.95
C VAL A 202 4.05 -21.63 42.30
N SER A 203 5.39 -21.49 42.49
CA SER A 203 6.16 -20.41 41.86
C SER A 203 6.19 -20.53 40.33
N LEU A 204 6.36 -21.76 39.81
CA LEU A 204 6.36 -22.02 38.36
C LEU A 204 4.97 -21.76 37.75
N CYS A 205 3.92 -22.23 38.41
CA CYS A 205 2.53 -21.98 38.00
C CYS A 205 2.19 -20.48 38.04
N ALA A 206 2.66 -19.76 39.05
CA ALA A 206 2.47 -18.30 39.14
C ALA A 206 3.22 -17.57 38.01
N LEU A 207 4.45 -17.99 37.69
CA LEU A 207 5.24 -17.43 36.59
C LEU A 207 4.61 -17.72 35.22
N ILE A 208 4.13 -18.93 34.99
CA ILE A 208 3.42 -19.32 33.76
C ILE A 208 2.09 -18.54 33.66
N LEU A 209 1.36 -18.39 34.77
CA LEU A 209 0.12 -17.60 34.81
C LEU A 209 0.37 -16.11 34.55
N ILE A 210 1.42 -15.54 35.10
CA ILE A 210 1.79 -14.13 34.87
C ILE A 210 2.19 -13.94 33.41
N LEU A 211 3.03 -14.81 32.86
CA LEU A 211 3.41 -14.79 31.46
C LEU A 211 2.21 -14.97 30.52
N TRP A 212 1.40 -15.98 30.78
CA TRP A 212 0.18 -16.24 29.98
C TRP A 212 -0.78 -15.05 30.08
N ARG A 213 -0.98 -14.49 31.26
CA ARG A 213 -1.86 -13.34 31.48
C ARG A 213 -1.30 -12.07 30.82
N VAL A 214 0.01 -11.82 30.87
CA VAL A 214 0.63 -10.62 30.27
C VAL A 214 0.64 -10.76 28.76
N VAL A 215 1.11 -11.86 28.20
CA VAL A 215 1.18 -12.05 26.73
C VAL A 215 -0.21 -12.15 26.12
N TYR A 216 -1.09 -12.94 26.73
CA TYR A 216 -2.44 -13.13 26.18
C TYR A 216 -3.30 -11.86 26.25
N ARG A 217 -3.27 -11.15 27.38
CA ARG A 217 -4.14 -9.99 27.60
C ARG A 217 -3.56 -8.69 27.03
N SER A 218 -2.24 -8.54 27.00
CA SER A 218 -1.59 -7.29 26.57
C SER A 218 -1.15 -7.29 25.11
N VAL A 219 -0.94 -8.46 24.50
CA VAL A 219 -0.46 -8.56 23.11
C VAL A 219 -1.43 -9.30 22.21
N THR A 220 -1.82 -10.54 22.58
CA THR A 220 -2.55 -11.40 21.66
C THR A 220 -4.00 -10.97 21.44
N ARG A 221 -4.67 -10.58 22.50
CA ARG A 221 -6.08 -10.16 22.43
C ARG A 221 -6.27 -8.84 21.69
N PRO A 222 -5.53 -7.77 21.99
CA PRO A 222 -5.60 -6.52 21.25
C PRO A 222 -5.21 -6.67 19.77
N LEU A 223 -4.20 -7.50 19.46
CA LEU A 223 -3.79 -7.77 18.09
C LEU A 223 -4.88 -8.52 17.30
N ALA A 224 -5.51 -9.51 17.93
CA ALA A 224 -6.61 -10.27 17.33
C ALA A 224 -7.85 -9.38 17.09
N GLU A 225 -8.18 -8.52 18.06
CA GLU A 225 -9.29 -7.56 17.95
C GLU A 225 -9.03 -6.53 16.84
N GLN A 226 -7.78 -6.05 16.69
CA GLN A 226 -7.39 -5.15 15.58
C GLN A 226 -7.37 -5.86 14.23
N THR A 227 -6.90 -7.09 14.16
CA THR A 227 -6.91 -7.88 12.93
C THR A 227 -8.35 -8.17 12.49
N GLN A 228 -9.24 -8.47 13.43
CA GLN A 228 -10.67 -8.65 13.16
C GLN A 228 -11.36 -7.34 12.74
N ALA A 229 -10.98 -6.22 13.36
CA ALA A 229 -11.49 -4.90 12.98
C ALA A 229 -11.02 -4.50 11.58
N LEU A 230 -9.76 -4.79 11.23
CA LEU A 230 -9.20 -4.63 9.88
C LEU A 230 -9.92 -5.51 8.85
N GLN A 231 -10.25 -6.75 9.22
CA GLN A 231 -10.95 -7.69 8.35
C GLN A 231 -12.39 -7.25 8.09
N ARG A 232 -13.08 -6.71 9.10
CA ARG A 232 -14.42 -6.10 8.95
C ARG A 232 -14.40 -4.85 8.06
N LEU A 233 -13.36 -4.02 8.17
CA LEU A 233 -13.15 -2.89 7.26
C LEU A 233 -12.95 -3.35 5.80
N LEU A 234 -12.21 -4.43 5.59
CA LEU A 234 -12.03 -5.04 4.27
C LEU A 234 -13.32 -5.65 3.72
N ASP A 235 -14.20 -6.12 4.61
CA ASP A 235 -15.53 -6.67 4.28
C ASP A 235 -16.61 -5.58 4.10
N GLY A 236 -16.23 -4.28 4.23
CA GLY A 236 -17.11 -3.14 3.94
C GLY A 236 -17.94 -2.63 5.12
N ASP A 237 -17.69 -3.09 6.34
CA ASP A 237 -18.35 -2.59 7.55
C ASP A 237 -17.62 -1.36 8.09
N ILE A 238 -18.07 -0.18 7.63
CA ILE A 238 -17.47 1.12 7.98
C ILE A 238 -18.09 1.69 9.28
N ASP A 239 -19.19 1.14 9.77
CA ASP A 239 -19.97 1.71 10.90
C ASP A 239 -19.53 1.19 12.28
N SER A 240 -18.81 0.08 12.35
CA SER A 240 -18.39 -0.51 13.61
C SER A 240 -17.22 0.25 14.25
N PRO A 241 -17.32 0.71 15.50
CA PRO A 241 -16.26 1.42 16.17
C PRO A 241 -15.04 0.50 16.41
N PHE A 242 -13.84 1.04 16.23
CA PHE A 242 -12.61 0.33 16.57
C PHE A 242 -12.50 0.13 18.09
N PRO A 243 -12.07 -1.05 18.55
CA PRO A 243 -11.87 -1.28 19.97
C PRO A 243 -10.74 -0.39 20.50
N GLU A 244 -11.03 0.43 21.50
CA GLU A 244 -10.02 1.17 22.26
C GLU A 244 -9.13 0.19 23.03
N THR A 245 -7.86 0.09 22.62
CA THR A 245 -6.89 -0.76 23.29
C THR A 245 -6.15 0.05 24.36
N ALA A 246 -6.62 -0.02 25.58
CA ALA A 246 -5.93 0.57 26.73
C ALA A 246 -4.68 -0.27 27.07
N GLY A 247 -3.49 0.25 26.80
CA GLY A 247 -2.27 -0.31 27.42
C GLY A 247 -1.01 -0.42 26.57
N VAL A 248 -1.05 -0.34 25.27
CA VAL A 248 0.16 -0.37 24.42
C VAL A 248 0.15 0.84 23.50
N ARG A 249 1.07 1.77 23.70
CA ARG A 249 1.15 3.06 22.98
C ARG A 249 1.17 2.91 21.47
N GLU A 250 1.83 1.89 20.98
CA GLU A 250 1.97 1.60 19.56
C GLU A 250 0.65 1.13 18.95
N LEU A 251 -0.12 0.32 19.67
CA LEU A 251 -1.43 -0.17 19.23
C LEU A 251 -2.49 0.93 19.29
N ASP A 252 -2.43 1.83 20.27
CA ASP A 252 -3.29 3.01 20.36
C ASP A 252 -3.01 4.02 19.22
N THR A 253 -1.78 4.09 18.76
CA THR A 253 -1.41 4.90 17.59
C THR A 253 -1.99 4.33 16.30
N ILE A 254 -1.96 3.01 16.14
CA ILE A 254 -2.58 2.31 14.99
C ILE A 254 -4.10 2.50 15.01
N GLY A 255 -4.74 2.35 16.17
CA GLY A 255 -6.18 2.58 16.34
C GLY A 255 -6.59 4.00 15.94
N ARG A 256 -5.86 5.02 16.39
CA ARG A 256 -6.10 6.43 16.05
C ARG A 256 -5.86 6.76 14.58
N LEU A 257 -4.87 6.15 13.95
CA LEU A 257 -4.61 6.31 12.51
C LEU A 257 -5.72 5.67 11.68
N MET A 258 -6.24 4.53 12.11
CA MET A 258 -7.37 3.86 11.46
C MET A 258 -8.68 4.63 11.64
N ASP A 259 -8.93 5.23 12.81
CA ASP A 259 -10.09 6.09 13.06
C ASP A 259 -10.01 7.41 12.26
N ALA A 260 -8.83 7.98 12.12
CA ALA A 260 -8.58 9.13 11.25
C ALA A 260 -8.78 8.80 9.77
N PHE A 261 -8.39 7.60 9.35
CA PHE A 261 -8.67 7.10 7.99
C PHE A 261 -10.16 6.95 7.74
N ARG A 262 -10.90 6.38 8.69
CA ARG A 262 -12.35 6.21 8.63
C ARG A 262 -13.10 7.56 8.56
N SER A 263 -12.63 8.58 9.28
CA SER A 263 -13.28 9.91 9.28
C SER A 263 -13.05 10.72 8.00
N ASN A 264 -12.14 10.26 7.13
CA ASN A 264 -11.80 10.92 5.85
C ASN A 264 -12.29 10.15 4.61
N VAL A 265 -13.02 9.05 4.81
CA VAL A 265 -13.72 8.29 3.76
C VAL A 265 -15.21 8.50 3.92
#